data_7c78cc788c370f3c0b8c3245457a1440
#
_entry.id   7c78cc788c370f3c0b8c3245457a1440
#
_cell.length_a   1.000
_cell.length_b   1.000
_cell.length_c   1.000
_cell.angle_alpha   90.00
_cell.angle_beta   90.00
_cell.angle_gamma   90.00
#
_symmetry.space_group_name_H-M   'P 1'
#
loop_
_entity.id
_entity.type
_entity.pdbx_description
1 polymer ?
#
loop_
_entity_poly.entity_id
_entity_poly.type
_entity_poly.pdbx_seq_one_letter_code
_entity_poly.pdbx_strand_id
1 'polypeptide(L)'
;MKWPADYHMHTPLCRHARGEPEEYVQQALKLGFREIGFSDHAPMPQDDFDNWRMNADKLDEYVSKIRKVQKDFPQLDIRLALEVDYLPGYEDWIRDLAARHPWDYLIGSVHYVFDSWAVDDPQKLSEWQHRDAGEVWTVYFERLTRAAESGFFEIIGHADLPKKFGHRPPDDSAPLYRKFLEAAKKHNCAIELNTAGLRKDCREIYPSREILQQAFQTGVPITFGSDAHTPEEVGMNFTEAVQLAHDVGYQVSCRFIQRRKHVTAF
;
A
#
# COMPACT_ATOMS: atom_id res chain seq x y z
N MET A 1 -1.39 23.92 5.58
CA MET A 1 -0.81 22.94 4.66
C MET A 1 -1.94 22.13 4.08
N LYS A 2 -1.94 21.86 2.79
CA LYS A 2 -2.97 20.99 2.19
C LYS A 2 -2.37 19.57 2.17
N TRP A 3 -2.94 18.66 2.98
CA TRP A 3 -2.49 17.29 2.99
C TRP A 3 -2.77 16.59 1.66
N PRO A 4 -1.86 15.74 1.16
CA PRO A 4 -2.22 14.73 0.16
C PRO A 4 -3.26 13.76 0.74
N ALA A 5 -3.94 13.01 -0.11
CA ALA A 5 -4.86 11.98 0.38
C ALA A 5 -4.09 10.86 1.11
N ASP A 6 -4.69 10.31 2.18
CA ASP A 6 -4.19 9.11 2.84
C ASP A 6 -4.98 7.91 2.31
N TYR A 7 -4.32 7.04 1.53
CA TYR A 7 -4.98 5.98 0.77
C TYR A 7 -4.75 4.57 1.32
N HIS A 8 -4.13 4.45 2.50
CA HIS A 8 -3.85 3.14 3.06
C HIS A 8 -4.31 3.05 4.51
N MET A 9 -5.51 2.49 4.68
CA MET A 9 -6.14 2.30 6.00
C MET A 9 -6.90 0.99 6.04
N HIS A 10 -6.86 0.35 7.20
CA HIS A 10 -7.47 -0.95 7.47
C HIS A 10 -8.69 -0.85 8.36
N THR A 11 -9.45 -1.93 8.43
CA THR A 11 -10.62 -2.07 9.32
C THR A 11 -10.45 -3.32 10.21
N PRO A 12 -11.22 -3.48 11.30
CA PRO A 12 -11.15 -4.68 12.12
C PRO A 12 -11.43 -6.00 11.36
N LEU A 13 -11.95 -5.92 10.14
CA LEU A 13 -12.19 -7.10 9.32
C LEU A 13 -10.91 -7.81 8.91
N CYS A 14 -9.77 -7.11 8.84
CA CYS A 14 -8.45 -7.73 8.66
C CYS A 14 -7.94 -8.49 9.91
N ARG A 15 -8.68 -8.47 11.00
CA ARG A 15 -8.43 -9.22 12.25
C ARG A 15 -7.25 -8.71 13.10
N HIS A 16 -6.55 -7.66 12.70
CA HIS A 16 -5.45 -7.07 13.46
C HIS A 16 -5.49 -5.53 13.53
N ALA A 17 -6.39 -4.87 12.79
CA ALA A 17 -6.71 -3.45 13.00
C ALA A 17 -7.77 -3.26 14.10
N ARG A 18 -7.88 -2.05 14.61
CA ARG A 18 -8.81 -1.64 15.69
C ARG A 18 -9.50 -0.33 15.33
N GLY A 19 -10.68 -0.12 15.92
CA GLY A 19 -11.51 1.06 15.65
C GLY A 19 -12.40 0.88 14.41
N GLU A 20 -13.62 1.42 14.49
CA GLU A 20 -14.56 1.38 13.36
C GLU A 20 -14.21 2.47 12.33
N PRO A 21 -14.61 2.33 11.05
CA PRO A 21 -14.31 3.32 10.02
C PRO A 21 -14.70 4.76 10.37
N GLU A 22 -15.77 4.95 11.15
CA GLU A 22 -16.22 6.26 11.62
C GLU A 22 -15.14 6.96 12.47
N GLU A 23 -14.37 6.22 13.27
CA GLU A 23 -13.31 6.77 14.13
C GLU A 23 -12.12 7.25 13.29
N TYR A 24 -11.75 6.52 12.25
CA TYR A 24 -10.73 6.93 11.27
C TYR A 24 -11.15 8.21 10.53
N VAL A 25 -12.42 8.27 10.10
CA VAL A 25 -12.98 9.46 9.46
C VAL A 25 -12.94 10.67 10.40
N GLN A 26 -13.32 10.51 11.66
CA GLN A 26 -13.27 11.59 12.66
C GLN A 26 -11.84 12.08 12.88
N GLN A 27 -10.87 11.17 12.95
CA GLN A 27 -9.46 11.53 13.07
C GLN A 27 -8.96 12.28 11.83
N ALA A 28 -9.30 11.80 10.63
CA ALA A 28 -8.94 12.47 9.37
C ALA A 28 -9.50 13.91 9.31
N LEU A 29 -10.75 14.09 9.69
CA LEU A 29 -11.39 15.42 9.76
C LEU A 29 -10.69 16.33 10.77
N LYS A 30 -10.36 15.81 11.96
CA LYS A 30 -9.62 16.53 12.99
C LYS A 30 -8.26 17.01 12.50
N LEU A 31 -7.57 16.21 11.69
CA LEU A 31 -6.27 16.53 11.08
C LEU A 31 -6.40 17.43 9.84
N GLY A 32 -7.61 17.67 9.35
CA GLY A 32 -7.87 18.55 8.21
C GLY A 32 -7.68 17.86 6.84
N PHE A 33 -7.71 16.53 6.79
CA PHE A 33 -7.77 15.82 5.52
C PHE A 33 -9.04 16.16 4.75
N ARG A 34 -8.94 16.17 3.43
CA ARG A 34 -10.10 16.37 2.52
C ARG A 34 -10.46 15.10 1.77
N GLU A 35 -9.54 14.15 1.74
CA GLU A 35 -9.70 12.88 1.07
C GLU A 35 -8.90 11.80 1.78
N ILE A 36 -9.53 10.64 1.99
CA ILE A 36 -8.93 9.42 2.51
C ILE A 36 -9.42 8.21 1.71
N GLY A 37 -8.78 7.07 1.88
CA GLY A 37 -9.23 5.81 1.29
C GLY A 37 -9.05 4.65 2.25
N PHE A 38 -10.08 3.82 2.36
CA PHE A 38 -9.98 2.52 3.01
C PHE A 38 -9.55 1.48 1.98
N SER A 39 -8.48 0.76 2.28
CA SER A 39 -7.88 -0.26 1.43
C SER A 39 -7.52 -1.50 2.24
N ASP A 40 -8.51 -2.07 2.91
CA ASP A 40 -8.28 -3.22 3.79
C ASP A 40 -7.69 -4.42 3.03
N HIS A 41 -7.01 -5.31 3.76
CA HIS A 41 -6.43 -6.53 3.17
C HIS A 41 -7.50 -7.37 2.49
N ALA A 42 -7.35 -7.55 1.18
CA ALA A 42 -8.25 -8.34 0.38
C ALA A 42 -8.27 -9.81 0.84
N PRO A 43 -9.44 -10.48 0.77
CA PRO A 43 -9.48 -11.90 1.02
C PRO A 43 -8.66 -12.69 -0.01
N MET A 44 -8.19 -13.86 0.37
CA MET A 44 -7.62 -14.86 -0.53
C MET A 44 -8.71 -15.88 -0.95
N PRO A 45 -8.48 -16.67 -2.00
CA PRO A 45 -9.44 -17.72 -2.39
C PRO A 45 -9.72 -18.75 -1.29
N GLN A 46 -8.78 -18.91 -0.35
CA GLN A 46 -8.88 -19.80 0.80
C GLN A 46 -8.83 -18.97 2.08
N ASP A 47 -9.85 -19.06 2.90
CA ASP A 47 -9.97 -18.29 4.15
C ASP A 47 -8.92 -18.64 5.22
N ASP A 48 -8.30 -19.81 5.11
CA ASP A 48 -7.22 -20.29 5.98
C ASP A 48 -5.82 -20.05 5.42
N PHE A 49 -5.70 -19.23 4.36
CA PHE A 49 -4.40 -18.88 3.78
C PHE A 49 -3.48 -18.18 4.82
N ASP A 50 -4.04 -17.27 5.59
CA ASP A 50 -3.41 -16.63 6.74
C ASP A 50 -4.45 -16.17 7.76
N ASN A 51 -4.01 -15.49 8.84
CA ASN A 51 -4.88 -15.03 9.92
C ASN A 51 -4.94 -13.50 10.07
N TRP A 52 -4.51 -12.75 9.06
CA TRP A 52 -4.39 -11.28 9.14
C TRP A 52 -5.07 -10.53 7.98
N ARG A 53 -6.04 -11.17 7.31
CA ARG A 53 -6.91 -10.54 6.31
C ARG A 53 -8.38 -10.90 6.55
N MET A 54 -9.29 -10.17 5.91
CA MET A 54 -10.71 -10.54 5.95
C MET A 54 -10.96 -11.85 5.22
N ASN A 55 -11.95 -12.62 5.68
CA ASN A 55 -12.45 -13.78 4.95
C ASN A 55 -13.28 -13.33 3.73
N ALA A 56 -13.42 -14.20 2.73
CA ALA A 56 -14.11 -13.88 1.49
C ALA A 56 -15.59 -13.50 1.69
N ASP A 57 -16.26 -14.11 2.68
CA ASP A 57 -17.65 -13.79 3.06
C ASP A 57 -17.83 -12.41 3.72
N LYS A 58 -16.73 -11.76 4.15
CA LYS A 58 -16.71 -10.44 4.78
C LYS A 58 -16.57 -9.27 3.80
N LEU A 59 -16.31 -9.55 2.54
CA LEU A 59 -16.04 -8.49 1.56
C LEU A 59 -17.25 -7.55 1.36
N ASP A 60 -18.47 -8.10 1.29
CA ASP A 60 -19.69 -7.29 1.15
C ASP A 60 -19.98 -6.49 2.44
N GLU A 61 -19.64 -7.03 3.62
CA GLU A 61 -19.72 -6.31 4.89
C GLU A 61 -18.76 -5.10 4.88
N TYR A 62 -17.51 -5.32 4.45
CA TYR A 62 -16.51 -4.26 4.28
C TYR A 62 -17.04 -3.12 3.39
N VAL A 63 -17.50 -3.47 2.19
CA VAL A 63 -18.05 -2.49 1.25
C VAL A 63 -19.21 -1.71 1.85
N SER A 64 -20.12 -2.40 2.55
CA SER A 64 -21.27 -1.79 3.19
C SER A 64 -20.87 -0.80 4.29
N LYS A 65 -19.86 -1.14 5.12
CA LYS A 65 -19.29 -0.25 6.15
C LYS A 65 -18.73 1.02 5.53
N ILE A 66 -17.91 0.88 4.47
CA ILE A 66 -17.30 2.05 3.83
C ILE A 66 -18.36 2.91 3.10
N ARG A 67 -19.36 2.30 2.45
CA ARG A 67 -20.47 3.05 1.84
C ARG A 67 -21.30 3.80 2.88
N LYS A 68 -21.44 3.24 4.08
CA LYS A 68 -22.13 3.94 5.20
C LYS A 68 -21.36 5.19 5.61
N VAL A 69 -20.05 5.12 5.86
CA VAL A 69 -19.28 6.30 6.25
C VAL A 69 -19.19 7.34 5.12
N GLN A 70 -19.14 6.93 3.85
CA GLN A 70 -19.25 7.86 2.71
C GLN A 70 -20.54 8.68 2.77
N LYS A 71 -21.64 8.06 3.14
CA LYS A 71 -22.94 8.73 3.28
C LYS A 71 -23.04 9.61 4.52
N ASP A 72 -22.51 9.13 5.65
CA ASP A 72 -22.62 9.79 6.95
C ASP A 72 -21.67 11.00 7.07
N PHE A 73 -20.59 11.05 6.29
CA PHE A 73 -19.57 12.11 6.32
C PHE A 73 -19.34 12.74 4.94
N PRO A 74 -20.36 13.41 4.36
CA PRO A 74 -20.28 13.97 3.00
C PRO A 74 -19.26 15.12 2.83
N GLN A 75 -18.72 15.64 3.94
CA GLN A 75 -17.67 16.67 3.95
C GLN A 75 -16.26 16.14 3.70
N LEU A 76 -16.07 14.83 3.69
CA LEU A 76 -14.80 14.17 3.41
C LEU A 76 -14.95 13.25 2.20
N ASP A 77 -14.06 13.38 1.23
CA ASP A 77 -13.96 12.44 0.13
C ASP A 77 -13.39 11.10 0.64
N ILE A 78 -14.22 10.06 0.73
CA ILE A 78 -13.83 8.74 1.22
C ILE A 78 -13.81 7.78 0.04
N ARG A 79 -12.66 7.14 -0.23
CA ARG A 79 -12.49 6.18 -1.32
C ARG A 79 -12.63 4.75 -0.82
N LEU A 80 -13.23 3.92 -1.67
CA LEU A 80 -13.39 2.49 -1.44
C LEU A 80 -12.35 1.72 -2.26
N ALA A 81 -11.48 0.98 -1.59
CA ALA A 81 -10.38 0.28 -2.21
C ALA A 81 -10.07 -1.06 -1.52
N LEU A 82 -9.06 -1.75 -1.99
CA LEU A 82 -8.45 -2.92 -1.33
C LEU A 82 -6.94 -2.85 -1.47
N GLU A 83 -6.25 -3.36 -0.46
CA GLU A 83 -4.87 -3.80 -0.58
C GLU A 83 -4.87 -5.28 -0.93
N VAL A 84 -4.33 -5.59 -2.10
CA VAL A 84 -4.38 -6.94 -2.68
C VAL A 84 -2.97 -7.47 -2.85
N ASP A 85 -2.70 -8.64 -2.26
CA ASP A 85 -1.43 -9.33 -2.49
C ASP A 85 -1.31 -9.80 -3.93
N TYR A 86 -0.20 -9.43 -4.57
CA TYR A 86 0.17 -10.03 -5.83
C TYR A 86 0.93 -11.33 -5.59
N LEU A 87 0.30 -12.42 -5.93
CA LEU A 87 0.86 -13.77 -5.88
C LEU A 87 0.81 -14.38 -7.28
N PRO A 88 1.95 -14.83 -7.82
CA PRO A 88 1.94 -15.55 -9.10
C PRO A 88 1.03 -16.78 -9.05
N GLY A 89 0.16 -16.92 -10.06
CA GLY A 89 -0.84 -17.99 -10.14
C GLY A 89 -2.21 -17.65 -9.54
N TYR A 90 -2.36 -16.46 -8.95
CA TYR A 90 -3.64 -15.96 -8.40
C TYR A 90 -4.25 -14.83 -9.24
N GLU A 91 -3.75 -14.62 -10.45
CA GLU A 91 -4.16 -13.50 -11.33
C GLU A 91 -5.66 -13.54 -11.67
N ASP A 92 -6.24 -14.72 -11.84
CA ASP A 92 -7.68 -14.86 -12.09
C ASP A 92 -8.50 -14.43 -10.87
N TRP A 93 -8.08 -14.79 -9.66
CA TRP A 93 -8.71 -14.34 -8.43
C TRP A 93 -8.62 -12.81 -8.27
N ILE A 94 -7.47 -12.22 -8.54
CA ILE A 94 -7.29 -10.76 -8.50
C ILE A 94 -8.22 -10.08 -9.50
N ARG A 95 -8.38 -10.65 -10.69
CA ARG A 95 -9.30 -10.15 -11.71
C ARG A 95 -10.76 -10.19 -11.24
N ASP A 96 -11.16 -11.28 -10.60
CA ASP A 96 -12.51 -11.45 -10.06
C ASP A 96 -12.77 -10.44 -8.93
N LEU A 97 -11.82 -10.23 -8.02
CA LEU A 97 -11.89 -9.19 -6.98
C LEU A 97 -12.02 -7.78 -7.60
N ALA A 98 -11.21 -7.49 -8.62
CA ALA A 98 -11.21 -6.19 -9.29
C ALA A 98 -12.56 -5.90 -9.98
N ALA A 99 -13.28 -6.94 -10.41
CA ALA A 99 -14.58 -6.83 -11.08
C ALA A 99 -15.77 -6.82 -10.10
N ARG A 100 -15.59 -7.23 -8.84
CA ARG A 100 -16.68 -7.50 -7.91
C ARG A 100 -17.42 -6.25 -7.42
N HIS A 101 -16.70 -5.15 -7.22
CA HIS A 101 -17.26 -3.89 -6.76
C HIS A 101 -16.65 -2.70 -7.52
N PRO A 102 -17.31 -1.54 -7.55
CA PRO A 102 -16.77 -0.33 -8.18
C PRO A 102 -15.70 0.33 -7.27
N TRP A 103 -14.52 -0.26 -7.26
CA TRP A 103 -13.36 0.25 -6.53
C TRP A 103 -12.90 1.61 -7.07
N ASP A 104 -12.42 2.47 -6.19
CA ASP A 104 -11.77 3.72 -6.59
C ASP A 104 -10.32 3.46 -7.01
N TYR A 105 -9.64 2.51 -6.37
CA TYR A 105 -8.31 2.00 -6.72
C TYR A 105 -8.08 0.63 -6.07
N LEU A 106 -7.02 -0.05 -6.52
CA LEU A 106 -6.46 -1.21 -5.85
C LEU A 106 -4.97 -0.96 -5.59
N ILE A 107 -4.51 -1.28 -4.38
CA ILE A 107 -3.09 -1.30 -4.02
C ILE A 107 -2.60 -2.71 -4.27
N GLY A 108 -1.57 -2.86 -5.12
CA GLY A 108 -0.86 -4.12 -5.31
C GLY A 108 0.30 -4.20 -4.34
N SER A 109 0.23 -5.11 -3.39
CA SER A 109 1.27 -5.33 -2.38
C SER A 109 1.95 -6.68 -2.55
N VAL A 110 3.16 -6.78 -2.05
CA VAL A 110 3.90 -8.03 -1.98
C VAL A 110 4.32 -8.25 -0.53
N HIS A 111 3.57 -9.10 0.17
CA HIS A 111 3.97 -9.58 1.50
C HIS A 111 4.70 -10.90 1.40
N TYR A 112 4.31 -11.76 0.47
CA TYR A 112 4.84 -13.10 0.32
C TYR A 112 5.97 -13.14 -0.70
N VAL A 113 7.06 -13.81 -0.34
CA VAL A 113 8.15 -14.22 -1.24
C VAL A 113 8.33 -15.73 -1.12
N PHE A 114 8.93 -16.34 -2.14
CA PHE A 114 8.96 -17.81 -2.27
C PHE A 114 7.54 -18.39 -2.17
N ASP A 115 7.33 -19.53 -1.55
CA ASP A 115 6.02 -20.20 -1.52
C ASP A 115 4.95 -19.37 -0.78
N SER A 116 4.98 -19.39 0.54
CA SER A 116 4.00 -18.72 1.40
C SER A 116 4.65 -17.95 2.56
N TRP A 117 5.91 -17.57 2.42
CA TRP A 117 6.62 -16.83 3.46
C TRP A 117 6.34 -15.33 3.35
N ALA A 118 5.61 -14.78 4.33
CA ALA A 118 5.44 -13.34 4.48
C ALA A 118 6.71 -12.73 5.09
N VAL A 119 7.39 -11.85 4.34
CA VAL A 119 8.67 -11.23 4.74
C VAL A 119 8.55 -10.28 5.91
N ASP A 120 7.33 -9.87 6.21
CA ASP A 120 6.98 -8.88 7.22
C ASP A 120 6.26 -9.49 8.44
N ASP A 121 6.11 -10.82 8.48
CA ASP A 121 5.50 -11.52 9.61
C ASP A 121 6.50 -11.68 10.76
N PRO A 122 6.23 -11.05 11.93
CA PRO A 122 7.14 -11.17 13.08
C PRO A 122 7.26 -12.60 13.63
N GLN A 123 6.28 -13.47 13.36
CA GLN A 123 6.33 -14.87 13.77
C GLN A 123 7.25 -15.71 12.88
N LYS A 124 7.65 -15.20 11.72
CA LYS A 124 8.50 -15.88 10.74
C LYS A 124 9.88 -15.25 10.59
N LEU A 125 10.33 -14.44 11.56
CA LEU A 125 11.65 -13.79 11.55
C LEU A 125 12.82 -14.79 11.44
N SER A 126 12.67 -16.02 11.97
CA SER A 126 13.67 -17.04 11.88
C SER A 126 13.99 -17.47 10.44
N GLU A 127 13.05 -17.31 9.51
CA GLU A 127 13.27 -17.64 8.10
C GLU A 127 14.40 -16.80 7.47
N TRP A 128 14.59 -15.56 7.93
CA TRP A 128 15.68 -14.69 7.48
C TRP A 128 17.08 -15.26 7.79
N GLN A 129 17.20 -16.10 8.83
CA GLN A 129 18.47 -16.72 9.21
C GLN A 129 18.88 -17.85 8.24
N HIS A 130 17.94 -18.37 7.47
CA HIS A 130 18.11 -19.51 6.57
C HIS A 130 18.07 -19.11 5.09
N ARG A 131 17.99 -17.81 4.79
CA ARG A 131 17.85 -17.29 3.43
C ARG A 131 18.91 -16.23 3.13
N ASP A 132 19.34 -16.19 1.89
CA ASP A 132 20.19 -15.11 1.40
C ASP A 132 19.36 -13.84 1.22
N ALA A 133 19.77 -12.75 1.86
CA ALA A 133 19.05 -11.48 1.79
C ALA A 133 18.95 -10.95 0.35
N GLY A 134 20.00 -11.11 -0.46
CA GLY A 134 20.00 -10.68 -1.86
C GLY A 134 18.98 -11.45 -2.70
N GLU A 135 18.83 -12.74 -2.45
CA GLU A 135 17.80 -13.56 -3.09
C GLU A 135 16.40 -13.09 -2.69
N VAL A 136 16.16 -12.83 -1.40
CA VAL A 136 14.86 -12.32 -0.91
C VAL A 136 14.49 -10.98 -1.59
N TRP A 137 15.44 -10.06 -1.64
CA TRP A 137 15.23 -8.75 -2.30
C TRP A 137 14.99 -8.89 -3.80
N THR A 138 15.71 -9.80 -4.45
CA THR A 138 15.53 -10.10 -5.88
C THR A 138 14.12 -10.61 -6.17
N VAL A 139 13.69 -11.65 -5.45
CA VAL A 139 12.34 -12.23 -5.62
C VAL A 139 11.25 -11.19 -5.28
N TYR A 140 11.45 -10.39 -4.23
CA TYR A 140 10.51 -9.34 -3.85
C TYR A 140 10.31 -8.32 -4.98
N PHE A 141 11.41 -7.77 -5.54
CA PHE A 141 11.32 -6.80 -6.63
C PHE A 141 10.84 -7.41 -7.96
N GLU A 142 11.12 -8.68 -8.22
CA GLU A 142 10.52 -9.39 -9.35
C GLU A 142 9.00 -9.48 -9.22
N ARG A 143 8.49 -9.77 -8.02
CA ARG A 143 7.04 -9.79 -7.76
C ARG A 143 6.42 -8.39 -7.87
N LEU A 144 7.05 -7.35 -7.33
CA LEU A 144 6.61 -5.96 -7.52
C LEU A 144 6.57 -5.57 -9.00
N THR A 145 7.58 -5.98 -9.77
CA THR A 145 7.62 -5.74 -11.21
C THR A 145 6.43 -6.39 -11.91
N ARG A 146 6.16 -7.66 -11.61
CA ARG A 146 5.00 -8.39 -12.15
C ARG A 146 3.68 -7.79 -11.70
N ALA A 147 3.58 -7.35 -10.44
CA ALA A 147 2.39 -6.65 -9.96
C ALA A 147 2.11 -5.38 -10.79
N ALA A 148 3.13 -4.57 -11.04
CA ALA A 148 3.00 -3.39 -11.89
C ALA A 148 2.64 -3.74 -13.35
N GLU A 149 3.19 -4.83 -13.90
CA GLU A 149 2.93 -5.30 -15.27
C GLU A 149 1.54 -5.94 -15.43
N SER A 150 0.92 -6.39 -14.35
CA SER A 150 -0.36 -7.12 -14.39
C SER A 150 -1.54 -6.29 -14.88
N GLY A 151 -1.47 -4.96 -14.71
CA GLY A 151 -2.57 -4.05 -15.04
C GLY A 151 -3.74 -4.09 -14.06
N PHE A 152 -3.60 -4.78 -12.92
CA PHE A 152 -4.66 -4.86 -11.91
C PHE A 152 -4.66 -3.68 -10.94
N PHE A 153 -3.54 -2.96 -10.80
CA PHE A 153 -3.30 -2.03 -9.70
C PHE A 153 -3.06 -0.60 -10.18
N GLU A 154 -3.64 0.35 -9.48
CA GLU A 154 -3.36 1.78 -9.65
C GLU A 154 -2.16 2.22 -8.80
N ILE A 155 -1.93 1.53 -7.69
CA ILE A 155 -0.90 1.84 -6.70
C ILE A 155 -0.08 0.57 -6.42
N ILE A 156 1.23 0.69 -6.32
CA ILE A 156 2.09 -0.35 -5.76
C ILE A 156 2.46 0.08 -4.33
N GLY A 157 2.07 -0.74 -3.37
CA GLY A 157 2.24 -0.48 -1.94
C GLY A 157 3.68 -0.68 -1.46
N HIS A 158 4.06 -0.02 -0.39
CA HIS A 158 5.30 -0.17 0.42
C HIS A 158 6.47 -0.90 -0.26
N ALA A 159 6.99 -0.32 -1.36
CA ALA A 159 7.85 -0.98 -2.36
C ALA A 159 9.26 -1.42 -1.90
N ASP A 160 9.56 -1.47 -0.63
CA ASP A 160 10.78 -2.06 -0.04
C ASP A 160 10.51 -2.64 1.36
N LEU A 161 9.37 -3.28 1.52
CA LEU A 161 8.90 -3.89 2.77
C LEU A 161 9.90 -4.87 3.43
N PRO A 162 10.76 -5.63 2.71
CA PRO A 162 11.74 -6.52 3.35
C PRO A 162 12.65 -5.83 4.38
N LYS A 163 12.83 -4.51 4.31
CA LYS A 163 13.61 -3.78 5.31
C LYS A 163 12.93 -3.61 6.67
N LYS A 164 11.64 -3.98 6.81
CA LYS A 164 10.80 -3.77 8.01
C LYS A 164 11.51 -4.10 9.31
N PHE A 165 12.22 -5.23 9.36
CA PHE A 165 12.97 -5.72 10.51
C PHE A 165 14.49 -5.45 10.42
N GLY A 166 14.92 -4.47 9.61
CA GLY A 166 16.33 -4.10 9.47
C GLY A 166 17.12 -4.87 8.42
N HIS A 167 16.51 -5.80 7.69
CA HIS A 167 17.17 -6.53 6.60
C HIS A 167 17.36 -5.61 5.38
N ARG A 168 18.59 -5.14 5.18
CA ARG A 168 18.91 -4.18 4.11
C ARG A 168 19.19 -4.89 2.79
N PRO A 169 18.92 -4.22 1.64
CA PRO A 169 19.27 -4.76 0.34
C PRO A 169 20.79 -4.80 0.16
N PRO A 170 21.32 -5.69 -0.69
CA PRO A 170 22.70 -5.60 -1.15
C PRO A 170 23.02 -4.26 -1.84
N ASP A 171 24.29 -3.84 -1.80
CA ASP A 171 24.76 -2.55 -2.35
C ASP A 171 24.51 -2.40 -3.87
N ASP A 172 24.36 -3.50 -4.60
CA ASP A 172 24.16 -3.56 -6.04
C ASP A 172 22.67 -3.71 -6.45
N SER A 173 21.73 -3.37 -5.58
CA SER A 173 20.29 -3.55 -5.82
C SER A 173 19.66 -2.52 -6.76
N ALA A 174 20.37 -1.45 -7.15
CA ALA A 174 19.85 -0.41 -8.05
C ALA A 174 19.23 -0.92 -9.37
N PRO A 175 19.75 -1.99 -10.03
CA PRO A 175 19.11 -2.55 -11.22
C PRO A 175 17.72 -3.15 -10.96
N LEU A 176 17.46 -3.72 -9.76
CA LEU A 176 16.15 -4.24 -9.36
C LEU A 176 15.14 -3.09 -9.25
N TYR A 177 15.54 -2.00 -8.60
CA TYR A 177 14.70 -0.80 -8.45
C TYR A 177 14.34 -0.22 -9.81
N ARG A 178 15.33 -0.07 -10.69
CA ARG A 178 15.13 0.46 -12.04
C ARG A 178 14.11 -0.37 -12.83
N LYS A 179 14.28 -1.70 -12.87
CA LYS A 179 13.36 -2.61 -13.58
C LYS A 179 11.93 -2.45 -13.09
N PHE A 180 11.72 -2.43 -11.79
CA PHE A 180 10.41 -2.22 -11.17
C PHE A 180 9.83 -0.85 -11.54
N LEU A 181 10.61 0.23 -11.40
CA LEU A 181 10.15 1.59 -11.66
C LEU A 181 9.82 1.83 -13.14
N GLU A 182 10.59 1.24 -14.06
CA GLU A 182 10.28 1.25 -15.49
C GLU A 182 8.95 0.54 -15.79
N ALA A 183 8.69 -0.59 -15.14
CA ALA A 183 7.42 -1.29 -15.23
C ALA A 183 6.26 -0.45 -14.66
N ALA A 184 6.42 0.12 -13.46
CA ALA A 184 5.42 0.99 -12.85
C ALA A 184 5.10 2.21 -13.75
N LYS A 185 6.12 2.84 -14.33
CA LYS A 185 5.94 3.94 -15.29
C LYS A 185 5.19 3.50 -16.54
N LYS A 186 5.62 2.42 -17.15
CA LYS A 186 5.04 1.89 -18.38
C LYS A 186 3.56 1.53 -18.23
N HIS A 187 3.21 0.95 -17.09
CA HIS A 187 1.85 0.51 -16.78
C HIS A 187 1.04 1.55 -15.98
N ASN A 188 1.56 2.79 -15.87
CA ASN A 188 0.85 3.92 -15.28
C ASN A 188 0.48 3.75 -13.80
N CYS A 189 1.18 2.88 -13.06
CA CYS A 189 1.01 2.73 -11.61
C CYS A 189 1.68 3.91 -10.87
N ALA A 190 1.05 4.34 -9.77
CA ALA A 190 1.73 5.15 -8.77
C ALA A 190 2.46 4.25 -7.78
N ILE A 191 3.53 4.73 -7.17
CA ILE A 191 4.11 4.10 -5.98
C ILE A 191 3.64 4.84 -4.72
N GLU A 192 3.46 4.10 -3.66
CA GLU A 192 3.03 4.63 -2.38
C GLU A 192 4.23 5.14 -1.57
N LEU A 193 4.13 6.36 -0.98
CA LEU A 193 4.93 6.76 0.17
C LEU A 193 4.18 6.32 1.42
N ASN A 194 4.64 5.23 2.01
CA ASN A 194 3.99 4.60 3.16
C ASN A 194 4.76 4.93 4.44
N THR A 195 4.08 5.59 5.37
CA THR A 195 4.72 6.09 6.59
C THR A 195 4.83 5.05 7.70
N ALA A 196 4.19 3.86 7.57
CA ALA A 196 4.24 2.82 8.58
C ALA A 196 5.67 2.38 8.93
N GLY A 197 6.58 2.43 7.97
CA GLY A 197 7.98 2.05 8.18
C GLY A 197 8.68 2.87 9.28
N LEU A 198 8.29 4.12 9.52
CA LEU A 198 8.80 4.93 10.62
C LEU A 198 8.41 4.37 12.01
N ARG A 199 7.35 3.55 12.06
CA ARG A 199 6.88 2.87 13.28
C ARG A 199 7.45 1.46 13.44
N LYS A 200 8.26 0.99 12.46
CA LYS A 200 8.89 -0.34 12.45
C LYS A 200 10.39 -0.24 12.75
N ASP A 201 11.07 -1.36 12.87
CA ASP A 201 12.49 -1.41 13.24
C ASP A 201 13.40 -0.68 12.24
N CYS A 202 13.02 -0.67 10.96
CA CYS A 202 13.77 0.04 9.91
C CYS A 202 13.77 1.57 10.10
N ARG A 203 12.79 2.16 10.81
CA ARG A 203 12.65 3.60 11.06
C ARG A 203 12.76 4.46 9.80
N GLU A 204 12.19 3.98 8.70
CA GLU A 204 12.30 4.61 7.40
C GLU A 204 10.98 4.48 6.63
N ILE A 205 10.58 5.52 5.89
CA ILE A 205 9.42 5.49 4.99
C ILE A 205 9.64 4.43 3.90
N TYR A 206 8.57 3.77 3.45
CA TYR A 206 8.57 2.96 2.24
C TYR A 206 8.09 3.81 1.04
N PRO A 207 8.82 3.79 -0.09
CA PRO A 207 10.16 3.26 -0.24
C PRO A 207 11.22 4.20 0.36
N SER A 208 12.46 3.70 0.42
CA SER A 208 13.64 4.48 0.82
C SER A 208 13.83 5.72 -0.07
N ARG A 209 14.56 6.72 0.45
CA ARG A 209 14.91 7.93 -0.31
C ARG A 209 15.59 7.58 -1.64
N GLU A 210 16.45 6.58 -1.67
CA GLU A 210 17.13 6.14 -2.89
C GLU A 210 16.16 5.69 -3.98
N ILE A 211 15.22 4.79 -3.64
CA ILE A 211 14.21 4.31 -4.58
C ILE A 211 13.29 5.46 -5.01
N LEU A 212 12.92 6.34 -4.10
CA LEU A 212 12.09 7.50 -4.40
C LEU A 212 12.78 8.48 -5.36
N GLN A 213 14.09 8.70 -5.22
CA GLN A 213 14.88 9.52 -6.15
C GLN A 213 14.92 8.90 -7.56
N GLN A 214 15.12 7.58 -7.65
CA GLN A 214 15.06 6.88 -8.93
C GLN A 214 13.66 6.92 -9.53
N ALA A 215 12.60 6.84 -8.72
CA ALA A 215 11.21 6.98 -9.15
C ALA A 215 10.94 8.37 -9.75
N PHE A 216 11.41 9.42 -9.10
CA PHE A 216 11.29 10.78 -9.62
C PHE A 216 12.01 10.95 -10.96
N GLN A 217 13.26 10.48 -11.06
CA GLN A 217 14.05 10.52 -12.30
C GLN A 217 13.38 9.72 -13.44
N THR A 218 12.77 8.60 -13.14
CA THR A 218 12.01 7.78 -14.10
C THR A 218 10.66 8.42 -14.44
N GLY A 219 10.17 9.34 -13.61
CA GLY A 219 8.86 9.99 -13.77
C GLY A 219 7.70 9.08 -13.33
N VAL A 220 7.92 8.22 -12.34
CA VAL A 220 6.86 7.43 -11.70
C VAL A 220 6.08 8.34 -10.77
N PRO A 221 4.73 8.39 -10.86
CA PRO A 221 3.92 9.20 -9.97
C PRO A 221 3.83 8.58 -8.57
N ILE A 222 3.50 9.41 -7.57
CA ILE A 222 3.39 8.98 -6.17
C ILE A 222 1.97 9.18 -5.62
N THR A 223 1.68 8.44 -4.56
CA THR A 223 0.58 8.69 -3.62
C THR A 223 1.08 8.50 -2.18
N PHE A 224 0.24 8.71 -1.19
CA PHE A 224 0.60 8.60 0.22
C PHE A 224 -0.31 7.62 0.94
N GLY A 225 0.24 6.93 1.94
CA GLY A 225 -0.48 6.03 2.82
C GLY A 225 0.11 6.03 4.23
N SER A 226 -0.75 6.08 5.24
CA SER A 226 -0.33 5.86 6.62
C SER A 226 -0.21 4.39 6.98
N ASP A 227 -0.92 3.54 6.24
CA ASP A 227 -1.07 2.11 6.56
C ASP A 227 -1.59 1.94 8.00
N ALA A 228 -2.66 2.72 8.26
CA ALA A 228 -3.22 2.86 9.59
C ALA A 228 -4.03 1.61 9.96
N HIS A 229 -3.68 1.03 11.09
CA HIS A 229 -4.38 -0.10 11.72
C HIS A 229 -5.13 0.32 13.00
N THR A 230 -5.02 1.60 13.37
CA THR A 230 -5.82 2.25 14.41
C THR A 230 -6.16 3.68 13.99
N PRO A 231 -7.24 4.28 14.52
CA PRO A 231 -7.61 5.66 14.18
C PRO A 231 -6.48 6.68 14.42
N GLU A 232 -5.67 6.48 15.46
CA GLU A 232 -4.56 7.36 15.83
C GLU A 232 -3.43 7.37 14.80
N GLU A 233 -3.33 6.33 13.98
CA GLU A 233 -2.31 6.20 12.93
C GLU A 233 -2.68 6.92 11.64
N VAL A 234 -3.92 7.37 11.47
CA VAL A 234 -4.36 8.15 10.31
C VAL A 234 -3.48 9.38 10.12
N GLY A 235 -2.85 9.49 8.95
CA GLY A 235 -1.95 10.61 8.62
C GLY A 235 -0.70 10.70 9.48
N MET A 236 -0.38 9.69 10.27
CA MET A 236 0.81 9.69 11.13
C MET A 236 2.08 9.79 10.28
N ASN A 237 2.97 10.70 10.68
CA ASN A 237 4.23 11.00 9.97
C ASN A 237 4.06 11.56 8.53
N PHE A 238 2.89 12.11 8.19
CA PHE A 238 2.70 12.72 6.86
C PHE A 238 3.56 13.97 6.65
N THR A 239 3.91 14.70 7.72
CA THR A 239 4.85 15.83 7.62
C THR A 239 6.19 15.38 7.06
N GLU A 240 6.73 14.27 7.58
CA GLU A 240 8.00 13.69 7.14
C GLU A 240 7.91 13.16 5.71
N ALA A 241 6.79 12.51 5.35
CA ALA A 241 6.60 11.98 4.00
C ALA A 241 6.47 13.10 2.95
N VAL A 242 5.71 14.16 3.26
CA VAL A 242 5.58 15.34 2.40
C VAL A 242 6.93 16.04 2.24
N GLN A 243 7.68 16.22 3.33
CA GLN A 243 9.02 16.81 3.26
C GLN A 243 9.96 15.97 2.39
N LEU A 244 9.98 14.63 2.59
CA LEU A 244 10.77 13.71 1.78
C LEU A 244 10.41 13.83 0.29
N ALA A 245 9.13 13.86 -0.04
CA ALA A 245 8.67 13.99 -1.42
C ALA A 245 9.12 15.31 -2.04
N HIS A 246 8.99 16.44 -1.33
CA HIS A 246 9.46 17.74 -1.79
C HIS A 246 10.99 17.80 -1.96
N ASP A 247 11.74 17.23 -1.02
CA ASP A 247 13.22 17.17 -1.11
C ASP A 247 13.70 16.41 -2.34
N VAL A 248 12.94 15.39 -2.78
CA VAL A 248 13.24 14.61 -3.98
C VAL A 248 12.80 15.35 -5.25
N GLY A 249 11.81 16.25 -5.16
CA GLY A 249 11.35 17.07 -6.29
C GLY A 249 9.86 16.94 -6.62
N TYR A 250 9.11 16.04 -5.96
CA TYR A 250 7.68 15.92 -6.18
C TYR A 250 6.92 17.13 -5.66
N GLN A 251 5.96 17.61 -6.46
CA GLN A 251 5.07 18.74 -6.11
C GLN A 251 3.60 18.33 -6.25
N VAL A 252 3.35 17.13 -6.76
CA VAL A 252 2.02 16.61 -7.04
C VAL A 252 1.94 15.14 -6.66
N SER A 253 0.77 14.70 -6.24
CA SER A 253 0.45 13.30 -5.96
C SER A 253 -0.78 12.85 -6.74
N CYS A 254 -0.96 11.54 -6.84
CA CYS A 254 -2.12 10.95 -7.49
C CYS A 254 -3.32 10.88 -6.55
N ARG A 255 -4.51 11.07 -7.15
CA ARG A 255 -5.81 10.76 -6.59
C ARG A 255 -6.51 9.78 -7.53
N PHE A 256 -7.39 8.95 -6.99
CA PHE A 256 -8.08 7.92 -7.75
C PHE A 256 -9.58 7.97 -7.51
N ILE A 257 -10.35 7.95 -8.60
CA ILE A 257 -11.81 7.91 -8.59
C ILE A 257 -12.25 6.91 -9.65
N GLN A 258 -12.94 5.85 -9.26
CA GLN A 258 -13.39 4.81 -10.18
C GLN A 258 -12.25 4.32 -11.09
N ARG A 259 -11.09 4.03 -10.50
CA ARG A 259 -9.87 3.56 -11.15
C ARG A 259 -9.23 4.56 -12.14
N ARG A 260 -9.69 5.81 -12.13
CA ARG A 260 -9.11 6.88 -12.95
C ARG A 260 -8.18 7.73 -12.11
N LYS A 261 -6.96 7.88 -12.60
CA LYS A 261 -5.91 8.67 -11.96
C LYS A 261 -6.09 10.16 -12.25
N HIS A 262 -6.04 10.97 -11.22
CA HIS A 262 -5.99 12.42 -11.25
C HIS A 262 -4.74 12.89 -10.51
N VAL A 263 -4.24 14.08 -10.84
CA VAL A 263 -3.04 14.64 -10.22
C VAL A 263 -3.41 15.91 -9.46
N THR A 264 -2.90 16.06 -8.25
CA THR A 264 -3.16 17.24 -7.40
C THR A 264 -1.89 17.69 -6.70
N ALA A 265 -1.72 18.99 -6.51
CA ALA A 265 -0.66 19.56 -5.68
C ALA A 265 -0.94 19.28 -4.19
N PHE A 266 0.12 19.12 -3.40
CA PHE A 266 0.10 18.90 -1.96
C PHE A 266 1.06 19.82 -1.21
#